data_6302eb2ad9020d61c65b64f7aaa4f756
#
_entry.id   6302eb2ad9020d61c65b64f7aaa4f756
#
_cell.length_a   1.000
_cell.length_b   1.000
_cell.length_c   1.000
_cell.angle_alpha   90.00
_cell.angle_beta   90.00
_cell.angle_gamma   90.00
#
_symmetry.space_group_name_H-M   'P 1'
#
loop_
_entity.id
_entity.type
_entity.pdbx_description
1 polymer ?
#
loop_
_entity_poly.entity_id
_entity_poly.type
_entity_poly.pdbx_seq_one_letter_code
_entity_poly.pdbx_strand_id
1 'polypeptide(L)'
;VDYGSKRIVPGFMDIHCHGAYEFDTNDAKPEGLRYWAKHIVSEGVTSFLATTVTQSVEVLTNAVANVADVMEGSYEGAEILGIHFEGPYLDMKYKGAQPPEYIAKPSVEQFKHYQQAARGHIRYVTLAPEHDEGFALTHYLTEHGVVVSIGHSAATYEQAVMAYANGARSMT
;
A
#
# COMPACT_ATOMS: atom_id res chain seq x y z
N VAL A 1 -9.51 -13.06 -32.76
CA VAL A 1 -8.06 -13.28 -32.82
C VAL A 1 -7.80 -14.73 -32.46
N ASP A 2 -7.08 -15.48 -33.31
CA ASP A 2 -6.67 -16.85 -33.02
C ASP A 2 -5.31 -16.83 -32.33
N TYR A 3 -5.27 -17.35 -31.11
CA TYR A 3 -4.05 -17.46 -30.31
C TYR A 3 -3.35 -18.83 -30.44
N GLY A 4 -3.83 -19.70 -31.34
CA GLY A 4 -3.29 -21.03 -31.59
C GLY A 4 -3.30 -21.89 -30.33
N SER A 5 -2.14 -22.47 -29.95
CA SER A 5 -2.01 -23.34 -28.75
C SER A 5 -1.78 -22.56 -27.44
N LYS A 6 -1.78 -21.24 -27.46
CA LYS A 6 -1.56 -20.43 -26.25
C LYS A 6 -2.75 -20.51 -25.31
N ARG A 7 -2.46 -20.47 -24.00
CA ARG A 7 -3.52 -20.38 -22.97
C ARG A 7 -3.80 -18.91 -22.69
N ILE A 8 -5.09 -18.59 -22.61
CA ILE A 8 -5.53 -17.28 -22.09
C ILE A 8 -5.83 -17.46 -20.61
N VAL A 9 -5.21 -16.65 -19.77
CA VAL A 9 -5.40 -16.63 -18.33
C VAL A 9 -5.69 -15.20 -17.89
N PRO A 10 -6.31 -14.98 -16.70
CA PRO A 10 -6.40 -13.66 -16.11
C PRO A 10 -5.01 -13.07 -15.91
N GLY A 11 -4.87 -11.75 -16.07
CA GLY A 11 -3.63 -11.06 -15.72
C GLY A 11 -3.35 -11.09 -14.22
N PHE A 12 -2.08 -10.90 -13.86
CA PHE A 12 -1.68 -10.81 -12.46
C PHE A 12 -2.20 -9.52 -11.83
N MET A 13 -2.53 -9.61 -10.53
CA MET A 13 -2.77 -8.48 -9.66
C MET A 13 -1.58 -8.37 -8.71
N ASP A 14 -0.84 -7.26 -8.80
CA ASP A 14 0.28 -6.99 -7.90
C ASP A 14 -0.18 -6.09 -6.75
N ILE A 15 -0.22 -6.62 -5.54
CA ILE A 15 -0.68 -5.88 -4.36
C ILE A 15 0.45 -5.28 -3.53
N HIS A 16 1.71 -5.46 -3.94
CA HIS A 16 2.86 -4.94 -3.21
C HIS A 16 4.03 -4.63 -4.15
N CYS A 17 4.05 -3.44 -4.71
CA CYS A 17 5.14 -2.96 -5.54
C CYS A 17 5.41 -1.47 -5.27
N HIS A 18 6.63 -1.16 -4.84
CA HIS A 18 7.04 0.22 -4.49
C HIS A 18 7.28 1.10 -5.70
N GLY A 19 7.68 0.49 -6.80
CA GLY A 19 7.96 1.19 -8.02
C GLY A 19 8.54 0.28 -9.09
N ALA A 20 8.63 0.80 -10.31
CA ALA A 20 9.26 0.13 -11.44
C ALA A 20 9.75 1.17 -12.47
N TYR A 21 10.63 0.75 -13.37
CA TYR A 21 11.10 1.58 -14.50
C TYR A 21 11.73 2.92 -14.04
N GLU A 22 12.54 2.88 -12.98
CA GLU A 22 13.22 4.03 -12.38
C GLU A 22 12.28 5.04 -11.68
N PHE A 23 11.03 4.68 -11.43
CA PHE A 23 10.07 5.47 -10.66
C PHE A 23 9.65 4.73 -9.39
N ASP A 24 9.49 5.48 -8.32
CA ASP A 24 9.00 5.03 -7.02
C ASP A 24 7.69 5.74 -6.67
N THR A 25 6.81 5.08 -5.95
CA THR A 25 5.54 5.68 -5.50
C THR A 25 5.78 6.95 -4.70
N ASN A 26 6.84 6.97 -3.87
CA ASN A 26 7.18 8.13 -3.03
C ASN A 26 7.79 9.30 -3.81
N ASP A 27 8.16 9.12 -5.09
CA ASP A 27 8.64 10.22 -5.95
C ASP A 27 7.56 11.29 -6.20
N ALA A 28 6.30 10.92 -6.06
CA ALA A 28 5.15 11.78 -6.32
C ALA A 28 5.18 12.41 -7.73
N LYS A 29 5.58 11.62 -8.75
CA LYS A 29 5.67 12.04 -10.15
C LYS A 29 4.53 11.42 -10.98
N PRO A 30 3.56 12.21 -11.43
CA PRO A 30 2.42 11.68 -12.20
C PRO A 30 2.84 10.96 -13.47
N GLU A 31 3.84 11.49 -14.20
CA GLU A 31 4.39 10.90 -15.41
C GLU A 31 5.05 9.54 -15.15
N GLY A 32 5.75 9.41 -14.02
CA GLY A 32 6.39 8.15 -13.63
C GLY A 32 5.38 7.04 -13.35
N LEU A 33 4.33 7.37 -12.60
CA LEU A 33 3.27 6.40 -12.30
C LEU A 33 2.48 5.99 -13.55
N ARG A 34 2.19 6.94 -14.47
CA ARG A 34 1.57 6.64 -15.77
C ARG A 34 2.47 5.77 -16.65
N TYR A 35 3.78 6.06 -16.65
CA TYR A 35 4.75 5.26 -17.40
C TYR A 35 4.80 3.83 -16.85
N TRP A 36 4.84 3.67 -15.54
CA TRP A 36 4.81 2.37 -14.89
C TRP A 36 3.53 1.59 -15.24
N ALA A 37 2.34 2.18 -15.06
CA ALA A 37 1.08 1.54 -15.40
C ALA A 37 1.04 1.07 -16.86
N LYS A 38 1.57 1.87 -17.79
CA LYS A 38 1.60 1.53 -19.22
C LYS A 38 2.53 0.35 -19.53
N HIS A 39 3.65 0.24 -18.86
CA HIS A 39 4.67 -0.75 -19.23
C HIS A 39 4.55 -2.07 -18.48
N ILE A 40 4.04 -2.10 -17.24
CA ILE A 40 3.93 -3.31 -16.43
C ILE A 40 3.04 -4.39 -17.06
N VAL A 41 2.16 -4.01 -17.97
CA VAL A 41 1.31 -4.96 -18.72
C VAL A 41 2.13 -5.95 -19.53
N SER A 42 3.35 -5.57 -19.95
CA SER A 42 4.26 -6.46 -20.68
C SER A 42 4.78 -7.61 -19.83
N GLU A 43 4.68 -7.48 -18.50
CA GLU A 43 5.05 -8.49 -17.51
C GLU A 43 3.86 -9.37 -17.10
N GLY A 44 2.69 -9.12 -17.68
CA GLY A 44 1.45 -9.85 -17.40
C GLY A 44 0.64 -9.29 -16.23
N VAL A 45 1.06 -8.18 -15.63
CA VAL A 45 0.30 -7.49 -14.57
C VAL A 45 -0.76 -6.60 -15.20
N THR A 46 -2.01 -6.81 -14.86
CA THR A 46 -3.14 -6.04 -15.38
C THR A 46 -3.75 -5.09 -14.37
N SER A 47 -3.38 -5.25 -13.09
CA SER A 47 -3.78 -4.33 -12.02
C SER A 47 -2.80 -4.37 -10.87
N PHE A 48 -2.67 -3.25 -10.13
CA PHE A 48 -1.74 -3.18 -9.01
C PHE A 48 -2.15 -2.15 -7.95
N LEU A 49 -1.54 -2.28 -6.76
CA LEU A 49 -1.54 -1.25 -5.72
C LEU A 49 -0.18 -0.54 -5.73
N ALA A 50 -0.19 0.77 -5.91
CA ALA A 50 1.02 1.58 -5.74
C ALA A 50 1.40 1.60 -4.25
N THR A 51 2.57 1.04 -3.90
CA THR A 51 2.98 0.83 -2.51
C THR A 51 3.95 1.92 -2.06
N THR A 52 3.63 2.58 -0.95
CA THR A 52 4.53 3.57 -0.32
C THR A 52 5.63 2.89 0.50
N VAL A 53 6.72 3.62 0.74
CA VAL A 53 7.76 3.29 1.73
C VAL A 53 7.68 4.33 2.85
N THR A 54 7.93 3.93 4.09
CA THR A 54 8.02 4.85 5.25
C THR A 54 8.84 6.09 4.90
N GLN A 55 8.29 7.28 5.16
CA GLN A 55 8.95 8.55 4.91
C GLN A 55 8.29 9.65 5.77
N SER A 56 8.78 10.90 5.66
CA SER A 56 8.18 12.04 6.34
C SER A 56 6.69 12.21 6.01
N VAL A 57 5.95 12.85 6.90
CA VAL A 57 4.51 13.13 6.68
C VAL A 57 4.29 13.87 5.36
N GLU A 58 5.14 14.84 5.04
CA GLU A 58 5.05 15.62 3.81
C GLU A 58 5.22 14.73 2.56
N VAL A 59 6.26 13.90 2.53
CA VAL A 59 6.53 13.01 1.38
C VAL A 59 5.40 12.01 1.20
N LEU A 60 4.93 11.37 2.27
CA LEU A 60 3.82 10.41 2.19
C LEU A 60 2.52 11.08 1.74
N THR A 61 2.23 12.29 2.25
CA THR A 61 1.04 13.05 1.84
C THR A 61 1.07 13.36 0.34
N ASN A 62 2.23 13.81 -0.18
CA ASN A 62 2.41 14.09 -1.59
C ASN A 62 2.32 12.82 -2.45
N ALA A 63 2.92 11.72 -1.98
CA ALA A 63 2.89 10.43 -2.67
C ALA A 63 1.45 9.92 -2.86
N VAL A 64 0.66 9.87 -1.77
CA VAL A 64 -0.71 9.36 -1.86
C VAL A 64 -1.63 10.29 -2.65
N ALA A 65 -1.42 11.61 -2.58
CA ALA A 65 -2.15 12.58 -3.39
C ALA A 65 -1.84 12.42 -4.89
N ASN A 66 -0.57 12.21 -5.24
CA ASN A 66 -0.14 11.94 -6.62
C ASN A 66 -0.80 10.67 -7.19
N VAL A 67 -0.85 9.58 -6.42
CA VAL A 67 -1.52 8.35 -6.88
C VAL A 67 -3.00 8.62 -7.13
N ALA A 68 -3.68 9.33 -6.23
CA ALA A 68 -5.07 9.71 -6.41
C ALA A 68 -5.29 10.59 -7.65
N ASP A 69 -4.40 11.57 -7.92
CA ASP A 69 -4.46 12.41 -9.12
C ASP A 69 -4.35 11.59 -10.41
N VAL A 70 -3.46 10.60 -10.43
CA VAL A 70 -3.32 9.72 -11.60
C VAL A 70 -4.53 8.82 -11.77
N MET A 71 -5.06 8.22 -10.68
CA MET A 71 -6.22 7.34 -10.72
C MET A 71 -7.48 8.05 -11.22
N GLU A 72 -7.69 9.30 -10.82
CA GLU A 72 -8.86 10.11 -11.21
C GLU A 72 -8.69 10.78 -12.58
N GLY A 73 -7.48 10.77 -13.12
CA GLY A 73 -7.17 11.29 -14.43
C GLY A 73 -7.18 10.25 -15.55
N SER A 74 -6.63 10.60 -16.70
CA SER A 74 -6.45 9.69 -17.82
C SER A 74 -5.08 9.04 -17.77
N TYR A 75 -5.03 7.74 -17.90
CA TYR A 75 -3.81 6.95 -18.11
C TYR A 75 -4.12 5.67 -18.89
N GLU A 76 -3.08 5.00 -19.40
CA GLU A 76 -3.17 3.75 -20.15
C GLU A 76 -2.43 2.64 -19.41
N GLY A 77 -2.81 1.39 -19.64
CA GLY A 77 -2.09 0.22 -19.16
C GLY A 77 -2.82 -0.53 -18.04
N ALA A 78 -2.07 -0.99 -17.04
CA ALA A 78 -2.62 -1.72 -15.89
C ALA A 78 -3.47 -0.79 -15.01
N GLU A 79 -4.54 -1.31 -14.48
CA GLU A 79 -5.42 -0.58 -13.57
C GLU A 79 -4.75 -0.35 -12.21
N ILE A 80 -4.69 0.90 -11.75
CA ILE A 80 -4.26 1.24 -10.40
C ILE A 80 -5.48 1.07 -9.49
N LEU A 81 -5.48 0.01 -8.67
CA LEU A 81 -6.62 -0.34 -7.80
C LEU A 81 -6.68 0.54 -6.54
N GLY A 82 -5.60 1.23 -6.24
CA GLY A 82 -5.46 2.06 -5.06
C GLY A 82 -4.03 2.09 -4.55
N ILE A 83 -3.91 2.40 -3.27
CA ILE A 83 -2.64 2.53 -2.58
C ILE A 83 -2.51 1.43 -1.53
N HIS A 84 -1.35 0.76 -1.53
CA HIS A 84 -0.88 -0.01 -0.40
C HIS A 84 0.02 0.90 0.45
N PHE A 85 -0.44 1.28 1.61
CA PHE A 85 0.27 2.16 2.53
C PHE A 85 1.14 1.30 3.47
N GLU A 86 2.41 1.12 3.11
CA GLU A 86 3.35 0.35 3.91
C GLU A 86 4.18 1.30 4.79
N GLY A 87 4.01 1.15 6.09
CA GLY A 87 4.53 2.11 7.06
C GLY A 87 3.69 3.41 7.11
N PRO A 88 4.03 4.32 7.99
CA PRO A 88 5.17 4.30 8.93
C PRO A 88 4.95 3.49 10.23
N TYR A 89 3.87 2.78 10.37
CA TYR A 89 3.42 2.09 11.59
C TYR A 89 4.09 0.71 11.77
N LEU A 90 5.43 0.67 11.75
CA LEU A 90 6.24 -0.53 11.71
C LEU A 90 7.05 -0.72 12.99
N ASP A 91 7.54 -1.95 13.21
CA ASP A 91 8.47 -2.23 14.30
C ASP A 91 9.90 -1.86 13.94
N MET A 92 10.59 -1.18 14.85
CA MET A 92 11.95 -0.69 14.64
C MET A 92 12.96 -1.83 14.38
N LYS A 93 12.78 -2.98 15.02
CA LYS A 93 13.70 -4.13 14.88
C LYS A 93 13.51 -4.84 13.53
N TYR A 94 12.27 -4.88 13.03
CA TYR A 94 11.90 -5.57 11.80
C TYR A 94 11.59 -4.64 10.64
N LYS A 95 11.99 -3.37 10.74
CA LYS A 95 11.78 -2.34 9.72
C LYS A 95 12.38 -2.68 8.35
N GLY A 96 13.36 -3.58 8.29
CA GLY A 96 14.07 -3.85 7.04
C GLY A 96 14.79 -2.61 6.50
N ALA A 97 14.54 -2.28 5.25
CA ALA A 97 15.10 -1.11 4.56
C ALA A 97 14.38 0.21 4.89
N GLN A 98 13.29 0.17 5.65
CA GLN A 98 12.49 1.38 5.98
C GLN A 98 13.31 2.37 6.82
N PRO A 99 13.26 3.69 6.53
CA PRO A 99 14.00 4.72 7.28
C PRO A 99 13.56 4.80 8.74
N PRO A 100 14.46 4.57 9.70
CA PRO A 100 14.10 4.48 11.11
C PRO A 100 13.57 5.80 11.70
N GLU A 101 14.02 6.93 11.20
CA GLU A 101 13.66 8.27 11.66
C GLU A 101 12.20 8.64 11.40
N TYR A 102 11.52 7.93 10.51
CA TYR A 102 10.12 8.19 10.15
C TYR A 102 9.15 7.11 10.65
N ILE A 103 9.66 6.08 11.32
CA ILE A 103 8.79 5.08 11.94
C ILE A 103 7.97 5.74 13.05
N ALA A 104 6.67 5.50 13.02
CA ALA A 104 5.71 6.13 13.93
C ALA A 104 4.82 5.07 14.60
N LYS A 105 4.22 5.45 15.73
CA LYS A 105 3.17 4.63 16.33
C LYS A 105 1.89 4.72 15.50
N PRO A 106 1.10 3.64 15.40
CA PRO A 106 -0.21 3.67 14.77
C PRO A 106 -1.08 4.80 15.33
N SER A 107 -1.68 5.57 14.44
CA SER A 107 -2.52 6.72 14.79
C SER A 107 -3.67 6.88 13.80
N VAL A 108 -4.89 6.80 14.32
CA VAL A 108 -6.11 7.03 13.52
C VAL A 108 -6.15 8.45 12.96
N GLU A 109 -5.74 9.44 13.74
CA GLU A 109 -5.76 10.85 13.31
C GLU A 109 -4.76 11.08 12.17
N GLN A 110 -3.53 10.56 12.32
CA GLN A 110 -2.52 10.68 11.28
C GLN A 110 -2.93 9.92 10.02
N PHE A 111 -3.51 8.72 10.15
CA PHE A 111 -4.01 7.98 8.99
C PHE A 111 -5.13 8.72 8.26
N LYS A 112 -6.07 9.34 8.99
CA LYS A 112 -7.13 10.17 8.38
C LYS A 112 -6.56 11.28 7.51
N HIS A 113 -5.47 11.91 7.93
CA HIS A 113 -4.78 12.92 7.13
C HIS A 113 -4.30 12.35 5.80
N TYR A 114 -3.64 11.19 5.81
CA TYR A 114 -3.19 10.54 4.57
C TYR A 114 -4.36 10.07 3.70
N GLN A 115 -5.39 9.49 4.30
CA GLN A 115 -6.57 9.02 3.56
C GLN A 115 -7.33 10.18 2.92
N GLN A 116 -7.38 11.35 3.57
CA GLN A 116 -7.94 12.56 2.99
C GLN A 116 -7.13 13.04 1.78
N ALA A 117 -5.81 13.09 1.88
CA ALA A 117 -4.92 13.42 0.76
C ALA A 117 -5.06 12.43 -0.39
N ALA A 118 -5.19 11.15 -0.07
CA ALA A 118 -5.45 10.07 -1.02
C ALA A 118 -6.89 10.03 -1.54
N ARG A 119 -7.76 10.92 -1.12
CA ARG A 119 -9.20 10.94 -1.51
C ARG A 119 -9.91 9.58 -1.35
N GLY A 120 -9.52 8.82 -0.32
CA GLY A 120 -10.09 7.49 -0.04
C GLY A 120 -9.46 6.34 -0.83
N HIS A 121 -8.37 6.58 -1.58
CA HIS A 121 -7.73 5.54 -2.40
C HIS A 121 -6.72 4.66 -1.66
N ILE A 122 -6.43 4.88 -0.36
CA ILE A 122 -5.69 3.89 0.43
C ILE A 122 -6.63 2.71 0.70
N ARG A 123 -6.27 1.54 0.17
CA ARG A 123 -7.08 0.31 0.23
C ARG A 123 -6.45 -0.78 1.09
N TYR A 124 -5.15 -0.68 1.32
CA TYR A 124 -4.38 -1.71 1.99
C TYR A 124 -3.33 -1.04 2.87
N VAL A 125 -3.19 -1.48 4.11
CA VAL A 125 -2.23 -0.92 5.08
C VAL A 125 -1.45 -2.05 5.71
N THR A 126 -0.11 -1.96 5.64
CA THR A 126 0.78 -2.82 6.41
C THR A 126 1.20 -2.12 7.70
N LEU A 127 1.02 -2.78 8.82
CA LEU A 127 1.40 -2.28 10.14
C LEU A 127 1.90 -3.39 11.07
N ALA A 128 2.62 -2.97 12.13
CA ALA A 128 3.05 -3.80 13.23
C ALA A 128 1.99 -3.73 14.35
N PRO A 129 1.14 -4.75 14.50
CA PRO A 129 -0.04 -4.68 15.38
C PRO A 129 0.29 -4.61 16.87
N GLU A 130 1.49 -5.04 17.29
CA GLU A 130 1.97 -4.93 18.65
C GLU A 130 2.15 -3.49 19.13
N HIS A 131 2.19 -2.53 18.18
CA HIS A 131 2.26 -1.10 18.46
C HIS A 131 0.90 -0.39 18.36
N ASP A 132 -0.14 -1.08 17.90
CA ASP A 132 -1.51 -0.55 17.77
C ASP A 132 -2.29 -0.76 19.06
N GLU A 133 -2.22 0.21 19.97
CA GLU A 133 -2.83 0.15 21.28
C GLU A 133 -4.36 -0.04 21.19
N GLY A 134 -4.84 -1.13 21.77
CA GLY A 134 -6.26 -1.50 21.70
C GLY A 134 -6.75 -1.80 20.29
N PHE A 135 -5.83 -2.01 19.32
CA PHE A 135 -6.15 -2.20 17.91
C PHE A 135 -6.98 -1.04 17.32
N ALA A 136 -6.75 0.18 17.82
CA ALA A 136 -7.57 1.34 17.46
C ALA A 136 -7.48 1.69 15.96
N LEU A 137 -6.28 1.66 15.39
CA LEU A 137 -6.11 1.89 13.95
C LEU A 137 -6.65 0.70 13.14
N THR A 138 -6.39 -0.54 13.58
CA THR A 138 -6.90 -1.76 12.94
C THR A 138 -8.43 -1.75 12.84
N HIS A 139 -9.13 -1.43 13.92
CA HIS A 139 -10.59 -1.28 13.92
C HIS A 139 -11.06 -0.20 12.96
N TYR A 140 -10.46 0.99 13.05
CA TYR A 140 -10.81 2.11 12.18
C TYR A 140 -10.65 1.73 10.69
N LEU A 141 -9.52 1.13 10.31
CA LEU A 141 -9.25 0.71 8.93
C LEU A 141 -10.28 -0.31 8.45
N THR A 142 -10.55 -1.32 9.25
CA THR A 142 -11.51 -2.39 8.92
C THR A 142 -12.93 -1.86 8.73
N GLU A 143 -13.39 -0.98 9.62
CA GLU A 143 -14.70 -0.34 9.55
C GLU A 143 -14.85 0.54 8.30
N HIS A 144 -13.74 1.05 7.77
CA HIS A 144 -13.73 1.88 6.56
C HIS A 144 -13.34 1.10 5.28
N GLY A 145 -13.35 -0.24 5.34
CA GLY A 145 -13.11 -1.10 4.17
C GLY A 145 -11.66 -1.13 3.70
N VAL A 146 -10.71 -0.76 4.56
CA VAL A 146 -9.28 -0.86 4.28
C VAL A 146 -8.74 -2.18 4.81
N VAL A 147 -8.02 -2.93 3.98
CA VAL A 147 -7.41 -4.20 4.39
C VAL A 147 -6.21 -3.94 5.29
N VAL A 148 -6.18 -4.59 6.43
CA VAL A 148 -5.05 -4.55 7.35
C VAL A 148 -4.18 -5.78 7.18
N SER A 149 -2.89 -5.55 6.94
CA SER A 149 -1.85 -6.57 6.81
C SER A 149 -0.85 -6.44 7.95
N ILE A 150 -0.47 -7.57 8.51
CA ILE A 150 0.60 -7.66 9.50
C ILE A 150 1.93 -7.73 8.75
N GLY A 151 2.83 -6.79 8.99
CA GLY A 151 4.15 -6.80 8.38
C GLY A 151 5.13 -5.90 9.09
N HIS A 152 6.43 -6.14 8.89
CA HIS A 152 7.51 -5.45 9.61
C HIS A 152 7.27 -5.40 11.12
N SER A 153 6.95 -6.56 11.69
CA SER A 153 6.39 -6.71 13.03
C SER A 153 7.24 -7.66 13.89
N ALA A 154 7.32 -7.36 15.18
CA ALA A 154 7.87 -8.23 16.22
C ALA A 154 6.74 -8.96 16.99
N ALA A 155 5.51 -8.93 16.47
CA ALA A 155 4.36 -9.56 17.14
C ALA A 155 4.61 -11.04 17.43
N THR A 156 4.26 -11.46 18.65
CA THR A 156 4.18 -12.88 18.97
C THR A 156 3.02 -13.53 18.23
N TYR A 157 2.97 -14.86 18.24
CA TYR A 157 1.85 -15.60 17.69
C TYR A 157 0.51 -15.14 18.28
N GLU A 158 0.44 -14.98 19.60
CA GLU A 158 -0.76 -14.53 20.31
C GLU A 158 -1.18 -13.12 19.88
N GLN A 159 -0.21 -12.21 19.72
CA GLN A 159 -0.48 -10.84 19.25
C GLN A 159 -0.98 -10.84 17.80
N ALA A 160 -0.41 -11.68 16.93
CA ALA A 160 -0.87 -11.82 15.55
C ALA A 160 -2.29 -12.40 15.49
N VAL A 161 -2.60 -13.44 16.30
CA VAL A 161 -3.95 -14.01 16.42
C VAL A 161 -4.94 -12.95 16.91
N MET A 162 -4.55 -12.14 17.89
CA MET A 162 -5.39 -11.04 18.38
C MET A 162 -5.61 -9.98 17.29
N ALA A 163 -4.59 -9.63 16.51
CA ALA A 163 -4.75 -8.72 15.38
C ALA A 163 -5.75 -9.25 14.34
N TYR A 164 -5.69 -10.54 14.02
CA TYR A 164 -6.68 -11.19 13.15
C TYR A 164 -8.09 -11.15 13.74
N ALA A 165 -8.24 -11.42 15.06
CA ALA A 165 -9.52 -11.35 15.74
C ALA A 165 -10.12 -9.92 15.70
N ASN A 166 -9.25 -8.89 15.63
CA ASN A 166 -9.63 -7.48 15.59
C ASN A 166 -9.70 -6.88 14.17
N GLY A 167 -9.53 -7.69 13.12
CA GLY A 167 -9.82 -7.25 11.76
C GLY A 167 -8.69 -7.36 10.76
N ALA A 168 -7.45 -7.66 11.16
CA ALA A 168 -6.39 -7.96 10.19
C ALA A 168 -6.78 -9.17 9.32
N ARG A 169 -6.38 -9.16 8.04
CA ARG A 169 -6.78 -10.20 7.07
C ARG A 169 -5.63 -10.69 6.19
N SER A 170 -4.46 -10.09 6.32
CA SER A 170 -3.31 -10.40 5.47
C SER A 170 -2.01 -10.32 6.25
N MET A 171 -0.97 -10.84 5.64
CA MET A 171 0.43 -10.70 6.07
C MET A 171 1.27 -10.23 4.89
N THR A 172 2.19 -9.34 5.17
CA THR A 172 3.17 -8.81 4.21
C THR A 172 4.55 -9.38 4.51
#